data_2948464f6c1d7026252f03d0a6bb17b8
#
_entry.id   2948464f6c1d7026252f03d0a6bb17b8
#
_cell.length_a   1.000
_cell.length_b   1.000
_cell.length_c   1.000
_cell.angle_alpha   90.00
_cell.angle_beta   90.00
_cell.angle_gamma   90.00
#
_symmetry.space_group_name_H-M   'P 1'
#
loop_
_entity.id
_entity.type
_entity.pdbx_description
1 polymer ?
#
loop_
_entity_poly.entity_id
_entity_poly.type
_entity_poly.pdbx_seq_one_letter_code
_entity_poly.pdbx_strand_id
1 'polypeptide(L)'
;MTIKRQAAVMFASDLPKTIKYWNDKLAFVTHATFLDPPVFAIMERDNQYIMLKQLAPGDSIKPYAERNEGLWNAYFWVDDVAALLDELRTRGAIIDYGLCDQPYGVREFAVRDLDRQTIGFGEILNTSDGVPPAQR
;
A
#
# COMPACT_ATOMS: atom_id res chain seq x y z
N MET A 1 -0.39 25.68 -13.26
CA MET A 1 -1.01 24.35 -12.99
C MET A 1 -0.06 23.56 -12.09
N THR A 2 -0.58 22.92 -11.09
CA THR A 2 0.21 22.16 -10.11
C THR A 2 -0.38 20.77 -9.93
N ILE A 3 0.45 19.74 -9.98
CA ILE A 3 0.02 18.37 -9.62
C ILE A 3 -0.12 18.36 -8.09
N LYS A 4 -1.31 17.99 -7.59
CA LYS A 4 -1.61 18.05 -6.16
C LYS A 4 -1.46 16.71 -5.46
N ARG A 5 -1.75 15.62 -6.14
CA ARG A 5 -1.74 14.29 -5.56
C ARG A 5 -1.53 13.25 -6.63
N GLN A 6 -1.20 12.06 -6.17
CA GLN A 6 -1.20 10.87 -7.02
C GLN A 6 -1.86 9.73 -6.25
N ALA A 7 -2.22 8.67 -6.95
CA ALA A 7 -2.71 7.46 -6.33
C ALA A 7 -2.23 6.26 -7.14
N ALA A 8 -1.85 5.18 -6.46
CA ALA A 8 -1.71 3.88 -7.10
C ALA A 8 -3.11 3.30 -7.30
N VAL A 9 -3.29 2.54 -8.37
CA VAL A 9 -4.57 1.90 -8.69
C VAL A 9 -4.37 0.40 -8.60
N MET A 10 -5.17 -0.28 -7.78
CA MET A 10 -5.06 -1.71 -7.53
C MET A 10 -6.42 -2.36 -7.73
N PHE A 11 -6.42 -3.59 -8.26
CA PHE A 11 -7.63 -4.40 -8.35
C PHE A 11 -7.92 -5.12 -7.03
N ALA A 12 -9.19 -5.42 -6.82
CA ALA A 12 -9.65 -6.27 -5.73
C ALA A 12 -10.64 -7.31 -6.26
N SER A 13 -10.44 -8.57 -5.89
CA SER A 13 -11.34 -9.64 -6.28
C SER A 13 -12.69 -9.54 -5.56
N ASP A 14 -12.68 -8.99 -4.34
CA ASP A 14 -13.86 -8.70 -3.54
C ASP A 14 -13.67 -7.33 -2.90
N LEU A 15 -14.13 -6.30 -3.57
CA LEU A 15 -13.87 -4.92 -3.15
C LEU A 15 -14.42 -4.60 -1.75
N PRO A 16 -15.65 -5.00 -1.36
CA PRO A 16 -16.10 -4.73 0.00
C PRO A 16 -15.19 -5.30 1.09
N LYS A 17 -14.69 -6.53 0.90
CA LYS A 17 -13.73 -7.13 1.85
C LYS A 17 -12.39 -6.40 1.84
N THR A 18 -11.91 -6.00 0.69
CA THR A 18 -10.65 -5.28 0.55
C THR A 18 -10.74 -3.89 1.19
N ILE A 19 -11.85 -3.18 1.01
CA ILE A 19 -12.10 -1.90 1.71
C ILE A 19 -12.00 -2.11 3.21
N LYS A 20 -12.67 -3.14 3.74
CA LYS A 20 -12.62 -3.46 5.18
C LYS A 20 -11.20 -3.75 5.65
N TYR A 21 -10.43 -4.49 4.88
CA TYR A 21 -9.03 -4.79 5.19
C TYR A 21 -8.20 -3.50 5.28
N TRP A 22 -8.32 -2.61 4.31
CA TRP A 22 -7.62 -1.33 4.33
C TRP A 22 -8.06 -0.46 5.51
N ASN A 23 -9.36 -0.46 5.86
CA ASN A 23 -9.86 0.26 7.03
C ASN A 23 -9.29 -0.32 8.33
N ASP A 24 -9.49 -1.62 8.55
CA ASP A 24 -9.25 -2.24 9.86
C ASP A 24 -7.76 -2.57 10.08
N LYS A 25 -7.07 -3.02 9.05
CA LYS A 25 -5.71 -3.56 9.18
C LYS A 25 -4.64 -2.55 8.79
N LEU A 26 -4.91 -1.65 7.86
CA LEU A 26 -3.93 -0.68 7.40
C LEU A 26 -4.23 0.75 7.87
N ALA A 27 -5.38 0.94 8.51
CA ALA A 27 -5.84 2.23 9.05
C ALA A 27 -5.98 3.32 7.99
N PHE A 28 -6.37 2.94 6.78
CA PHE A 28 -6.83 3.87 5.76
C PHE A 28 -8.32 4.08 5.93
N VAL A 29 -8.78 5.31 5.78
CA VAL A 29 -10.21 5.62 5.77
C VAL A 29 -10.75 5.55 4.35
N THR A 30 -12.03 5.23 4.20
CA THR A 30 -12.71 5.29 2.92
C THR A 30 -13.06 6.73 2.62
N HIS A 31 -12.42 7.31 1.61
CA HIS A 31 -12.66 8.69 1.20
C HIS A 31 -13.90 8.80 0.32
N ALA A 32 -14.08 7.87 -0.62
CA ALA A 32 -15.22 7.83 -1.52
C ALA A 32 -15.42 6.42 -2.07
N THR A 33 -16.66 6.10 -2.45
CA THR A 33 -17.00 4.86 -3.16
C THR A 33 -17.94 5.17 -4.30
N PHE A 34 -18.03 4.26 -5.27
CA PHE A 34 -18.96 4.35 -6.38
C PHE A 34 -19.80 3.09 -6.47
N LEU A 35 -21.12 3.26 -6.55
CA LEU A 35 -22.18 2.24 -6.57
C LEU A 35 -22.32 1.50 -5.23
N ASP A 36 -23.39 0.68 -5.13
CA ASP A 36 -23.69 -0.14 -3.97
C ASP A 36 -24.24 -1.50 -4.45
N PRO A 37 -23.51 -2.61 -4.24
CA PRO A 37 -22.18 -2.67 -3.59
C PRO A 37 -21.12 -1.91 -4.39
N PRO A 38 -20.06 -1.43 -3.71
CA PRO A 38 -19.07 -0.58 -4.36
C PRO A 38 -18.26 -1.37 -5.42
N VAL A 39 -18.02 -0.70 -6.56
CA VAL A 39 -17.16 -1.21 -7.62
C VAL A 39 -15.86 -0.41 -7.74
N PHE A 40 -15.77 0.71 -7.01
CA PHE A 40 -14.61 1.58 -6.98
C PHE A 40 -14.54 2.27 -5.62
N ALA A 41 -13.35 2.45 -5.09
CA ALA A 41 -13.13 3.13 -3.82
C ALA A 41 -11.85 3.96 -3.87
N ILE A 42 -11.85 5.06 -3.13
CA ILE A 42 -10.66 5.86 -2.85
C ILE A 42 -10.39 5.74 -1.36
N MET A 43 -9.21 5.22 -1.01
CA MET A 43 -8.76 5.05 0.36
C MET A 43 -7.70 6.10 0.67
N GLU A 44 -7.69 6.62 1.91
CA GLU A 44 -6.79 7.71 2.28
C GLU A 44 -6.21 7.51 3.69
N ARG A 45 -4.92 7.79 3.83
CA ARG A 45 -4.24 7.95 5.10
C ARG A 45 -3.18 9.04 4.94
N ASP A 46 -3.18 10.04 5.83
CA ASP A 46 -2.19 11.13 5.86
C ASP A 46 -2.06 11.85 4.51
N ASN A 47 -3.17 12.07 3.81
CA ASN A 47 -3.23 12.68 2.46
C ASN A 47 -2.56 11.83 1.37
N GLN A 48 -2.34 10.55 1.63
CA GLN A 48 -1.88 9.60 0.63
C GLN A 48 -3.06 8.72 0.20
N TYR A 49 -3.13 8.39 -1.08
CA TYR A 49 -4.33 7.80 -1.68
C TYR A 49 -4.01 6.50 -2.39
N ILE A 50 -4.95 5.57 -2.29
CA ILE A 50 -5.02 4.36 -3.10
C ILE A 50 -6.40 4.31 -3.73
N MET A 51 -6.48 4.00 -5.01
CA MET A 51 -7.73 3.72 -5.68
C MET A 51 -7.88 2.20 -5.84
N LEU A 52 -9.02 1.68 -5.43
CA LEU A 52 -9.33 0.25 -5.52
C LEU A 52 -10.45 0.04 -6.51
N LYS A 53 -10.29 -0.93 -7.40
CA LYS A 53 -11.27 -1.24 -8.45
C LYS A 53 -11.69 -2.70 -8.35
N GLN A 54 -13.00 -2.94 -8.30
CA GLN A 54 -13.53 -4.30 -8.35
C GLN A 54 -13.11 -4.97 -9.66
N LEU A 55 -12.53 -6.16 -9.55
CA LEU A 55 -12.12 -6.96 -10.68
C LEU A 55 -13.36 -7.41 -11.46
N ALA A 56 -13.28 -7.40 -12.79
CA ALA A 56 -14.37 -7.90 -13.63
C ALA A 56 -14.56 -9.42 -13.45
N PRO A 57 -15.81 -9.92 -13.56
CA PRO A 57 -16.05 -11.37 -13.49
C PRO A 57 -15.20 -12.12 -14.51
N GLY A 58 -14.58 -13.24 -14.07
CA GLY A 58 -13.75 -14.08 -14.93
C GLY A 58 -12.33 -13.60 -15.13
N ASP A 59 -11.98 -12.41 -14.63
CA ASP A 59 -10.61 -11.90 -14.68
C ASP A 59 -9.82 -12.34 -13.44
N SER A 60 -8.52 -12.16 -13.45
CA SER A 60 -7.64 -12.55 -12.35
C SER A 60 -6.61 -11.46 -12.05
N ILE A 61 -6.22 -11.37 -10.78
CA ILE A 61 -5.16 -10.47 -10.35
C ILE A 61 -3.84 -11.23 -10.44
N LYS A 62 -2.83 -10.56 -11.04
CA LYS A 62 -1.46 -11.05 -11.08
C LYS A 62 -0.58 -10.09 -10.29
N PRO A 63 -0.34 -10.37 -8.99
CA PRO A 63 0.50 -9.49 -8.16
C PRO A 63 1.89 -9.33 -8.75
N TYR A 64 2.45 -8.14 -8.63
CA TYR A 64 3.80 -7.88 -9.14
C TYR A 64 4.85 -8.74 -8.46
N ALA A 65 4.64 -9.07 -7.18
CA ALA A 65 5.55 -9.92 -6.43
C ALA A 65 5.66 -11.35 -6.99
N GLU A 66 4.62 -11.85 -7.66
CA GLU A 66 4.66 -13.17 -8.32
C GLU A 66 5.49 -13.14 -9.59
N ARG A 67 5.62 -11.97 -10.21
CA ARG A 67 6.42 -11.77 -11.41
C ARG A 67 7.88 -11.48 -11.08
N ASN A 68 8.11 -10.74 -10.01
CA ASN A 68 9.44 -10.38 -9.54
C ASN A 68 9.40 -10.32 -8.02
N GLU A 69 10.02 -11.29 -7.36
CA GLU A 69 9.99 -11.41 -5.91
C GLU A 69 10.38 -10.09 -5.23
N GLY A 70 9.59 -9.70 -4.22
CA GLY A 70 9.80 -8.48 -3.47
C GLY A 70 9.29 -7.20 -4.14
N LEU A 71 8.71 -7.29 -5.33
CA LEU A 71 8.18 -6.09 -6.00
C LEU A 71 6.82 -5.71 -5.41
N TRP A 72 6.64 -4.42 -5.21
CA TRP A 72 5.41 -3.86 -4.64
C TRP A 72 4.43 -3.41 -5.72
N ASN A 73 3.14 -3.50 -5.40
CA ASN A 73 2.09 -2.83 -6.17
C ASN A 73 1.96 -1.36 -5.77
N ALA A 74 2.25 -1.05 -4.51
CA ALA A 74 2.29 0.32 -3.99
C ALA A 74 3.40 0.43 -2.96
N TYR A 75 3.98 1.62 -2.81
CA TYR A 75 5.05 1.88 -1.86
C TYR A 75 4.85 3.26 -1.25
N PHE A 76 4.98 3.34 0.08
CA PHE A 76 4.89 4.59 0.83
C PHE A 76 6.18 4.83 1.58
N TRP A 77 6.69 6.05 1.52
CA TRP A 77 7.74 6.48 2.43
C TRP A 77 7.10 7.01 3.70
N VAL A 78 7.66 6.64 4.84
CA VAL A 78 7.16 7.01 6.17
C VAL A 78 8.32 7.55 7.02
N ASP A 79 7.97 8.27 8.09
CA ASP A 79 8.96 8.87 8.98
C ASP A 79 9.40 7.95 10.11
N ASP A 80 8.58 6.95 10.48
CA ASP A 80 8.91 5.99 11.54
C ASP A 80 8.38 4.60 11.17
N VAL A 81 9.16 3.88 10.41
CA VAL A 81 8.74 2.59 9.85
C VAL A 81 8.58 1.52 10.93
N ALA A 82 9.40 1.56 11.98
CA ALA A 82 9.29 0.58 13.07
C ALA A 82 7.97 0.76 13.85
N ALA A 83 7.57 1.99 14.13
CA ALA A 83 6.29 2.28 14.78
C ALA A 83 5.12 1.85 13.90
N LEU A 84 5.19 2.07 12.60
CA LEU A 84 4.15 1.65 11.68
C LEU A 84 4.04 0.12 11.63
N LEU A 85 5.16 -0.60 11.61
CA LEU A 85 5.13 -2.07 11.65
C LEU A 85 4.43 -2.57 12.91
N ASP A 86 4.73 -2.00 14.06
CA ASP A 86 4.08 -2.37 15.33
C ASP A 86 2.57 -2.09 15.27
N GLU A 87 2.18 -0.96 14.74
CA GLU A 87 0.76 -0.62 14.56
C GLU A 87 0.05 -1.63 13.68
N LEU A 88 0.60 -1.93 12.50
CA LEU A 88 -0.05 -2.82 11.54
C LEU A 88 -0.07 -4.27 12.02
N ARG A 89 0.97 -4.72 12.73
CA ARG A 89 0.94 -6.02 13.41
C ARG A 89 -0.17 -6.11 14.44
N THR A 90 -0.30 -5.11 15.27
CA THR A 90 -1.35 -5.05 16.30
C THR A 90 -2.74 -5.09 15.68
N ARG A 91 -2.92 -4.46 14.53
CA ARG A 91 -4.17 -4.51 13.77
C ARG A 91 -4.43 -5.83 13.08
N GLY A 92 -3.42 -6.69 12.97
CA GLY A 92 -3.54 -7.98 12.30
C GLY A 92 -3.33 -7.94 10.78
N ALA A 93 -2.57 -6.97 10.28
CA ALA A 93 -2.19 -6.94 8.87
C ALA A 93 -1.37 -8.18 8.49
N ILE A 94 -1.49 -8.61 7.24
CA ILE A 94 -0.71 -9.73 6.71
C ILE A 94 0.69 -9.22 6.38
N ILE A 95 1.68 -9.62 7.16
CA ILE A 95 3.07 -9.19 6.94
C ILE A 95 3.70 -10.06 5.85
N ASP A 96 4.21 -9.44 4.79
CA ASP A 96 4.94 -10.12 3.74
C ASP A 96 6.38 -10.37 4.16
N TYR A 97 7.12 -9.31 4.48
CA TYR A 97 8.43 -9.42 5.11
C TYR A 97 8.58 -8.37 6.20
N GLY A 98 9.31 -8.73 7.24
CA GLY A 98 9.53 -7.87 8.40
C GLY A 98 10.56 -6.78 8.13
N LEU A 99 10.87 -6.03 9.18
CA LEU A 99 11.78 -4.89 9.11
C LEU A 99 13.17 -5.31 8.65
N CYS A 100 13.68 -4.64 7.61
CA CYS A 100 15.02 -4.90 7.08
C CYS A 100 15.62 -3.61 6.51
N ASP A 101 16.96 -3.51 6.57
CA ASP A 101 17.69 -2.41 5.96
C ASP A 101 18.12 -2.83 4.55
N GLN A 102 17.66 -2.09 3.56
CA GLN A 102 17.96 -2.37 2.16
C GLN A 102 19.24 -1.66 1.73
N PRO A 103 19.96 -2.21 0.74
CA PRO A 103 21.22 -1.62 0.29
C PRO A 103 21.07 -0.23 -0.33
N TYR A 104 19.85 0.19 -0.66
CA TYR A 104 19.58 1.53 -1.19
C TYR A 104 19.27 2.57 -0.10
N GLY A 105 19.63 2.30 1.16
CA GLY A 105 19.55 3.28 2.25
C GLY A 105 18.16 3.46 2.85
N VAL A 106 17.32 2.45 2.76
CA VAL A 106 15.94 2.47 3.26
C VAL A 106 15.73 1.32 4.23
N ARG A 107 15.13 1.61 5.37
CA ARG A 107 14.62 0.59 6.28
C ARG A 107 13.16 0.37 5.95
N GLU A 108 12.78 -0.86 5.68
CA GLU A 108 11.44 -1.14 5.17
C GLU A 108 10.86 -2.45 5.68
N PHE A 109 9.55 -2.58 5.54
CA PHE A 109 8.79 -3.83 5.62
C PHE A 109 7.69 -3.78 4.57
N ALA A 110 6.99 -4.88 4.39
CA ALA A 110 5.83 -4.92 3.49
C ALA A 110 4.70 -5.74 4.08
N VAL A 111 3.49 -5.39 3.67
CA VAL A 111 2.28 -6.14 3.96
C VAL A 111 1.71 -6.68 2.65
N ARG A 112 0.81 -7.67 2.76
CA ARG A 112 -0.01 -8.12 1.64
C ARG A 112 -1.45 -7.72 1.84
N ASP A 113 -2.15 -7.48 0.76
CA ASP A 113 -3.60 -7.38 0.80
C ASP A 113 -4.24 -8.79 0.66
N LEU A 114 -5.56 -8.83 0.55
CA LEU A 114 -6.30 -10.08 0.44
C LEU A 114 -6.09 -10.81 -0.89
N ASP A 115 -5.55 -10.11 -1.89
CA ASP A 115 -5.25 -10.65 -3.23
C ASP A 115 -3.76 -10.88 -3.44
N ARG A 116 -2.98 -10.93 -2.34
CA ARG A 116 -1.54 -11.18 -2.35
C ARG A 116 -0.72 -10.09 -3.05
N GLN A 117 -1.31 -8.92 -3.22
CA GLN A 117 -0.58 -7.75 -3.71
C GLN A 117 0.23 -7.16 -2.56
N THR A 118 1.47 -6.78 -2.83
CA THR A 118 2.41 -6.30 -1.80
C THR A 118 2.38 -4.79 -1.73
N ILE A 119 2.27 -4.27 -0.51
CA ILE A 119 2.37 -2.85 -0.19
C ILE A 119 3.61 -2.65 0.69
N GLY A 120 4.58 -1.88 0.20
CA GLY A 120 5.81 -1.59 0.90
C GLY A 120 5.74 -0.29 1.69
N PHE A 121 6.47 -0.24 2.80
CA PHE A 121 6.64 0.96 3.63
C PHE A 121 8.12 1.09 3.97
N GLY A 122 8.68 2.27 3.72
CA GLY A 122 10.10 2.49 3.94
C GLY A 122 10.40 3.84 4.58
N GLU A 123 11.43 3.84 5.42
CA GLU A 123 11.99 5.04 6.01
C GLU A 123 13.37 5.27 5.43
N ILE A 124 13.58 6.45 4.85
CA ILE A 124 14.88 6.82 4.27
C ILE A 124 15.81 7.24 5.41
N LEU A 125 16.95 6.55 5.54
CA LEU A 125 17.81 6.70 6.71
C LEU A 125 18.74 7.91 6.65
N ASN A 126 19.05 8.42 5.45
CA ASN A 126 20.13 9.40 5.25
C ASN A 126 19.69 10.69 4.54
N THR A 127 18.38 11.00 4.58
CA THR A 127 17.88 12.26 4.00
C THR A 127 16.84 12.89 4.92
N SER A 128 16.78 14.22 4.93
CA SER A 128 15.85 14.97 5.78
C SER A 128 14.51 15.27 5.09
N ASP A 129 14.40 15.10 3.79
CA ASP A 129 13.20 15.44 3.03
C ASP A 129 12.27 14.25 2.77
N GLY A 130 12.69 13.04 3.13
CA GLY A 130 11.88 11.85 2.96
C GLY A 130 11.75 11.35 1.52
N VAL A 131 12.57 11.86 0.62
CA VAL A 131 12.59 11.45 -0.79
C VAL A 131 13.98 10.91 -1.13
N PRO A 132 14.10 9.77 -1.84
CA PRO A 132 15.40 9.24 -2.23
C PRO A 132 16.17 10.25 -3.09
N PRO A 133 17.50 10.33 -2.94
CA PRO A 133 18.30 11.20 -3.79
C PRO A 133 18.21 10.72 -5.26
N ALA A 134 18.26 11.67 -6.19
CA ALA A 134 18.28 11.34 -7.60
C ALA A 134 19.53 10.52 -7.94
N GLN A 135 19.37 9.50 -8.75
CA GLN A 135 20.49 8.70 -9.24
C GLN A 135 21.18 9.42 -10.39
N ARG A 136 22.48 9.25 -10.47
CA ARG A 136 23.32 9.90 -11.49
C ARG A 136 23.89 8.86 -12.45
#